data_97a47af74071700ed5052f732a26690e
#
_entry.id   97a47af74071700ed5052f732a26690e
#
_cell.length_a   1.000
_cell.length_b   1.000
_cell.length_c   1.000
_cell.angle_alpha   90.00
_cell.angle_beta   90.00
_cell.angle_gamma   90.00
#
_symmetry.space_group_name_H-M   'P 1'
#
loop_
_entity.id
_entity.type
_entity.pdbx_description
1 polymer ?
#
loop_
_entity_poly.entity_id
_entity_poly.type
_entity_poly.pdbx_seq_one_letter_code
_entity_poly.pdbx_strand_id
1 'polypeptide(L)'
;MARKISFQQAINEALSQEMERDPRIVLLGEDVAGGCGGEGKMDAWGGVLGVTKGLWDKFGDRVMDTPISESAFIGAAFGAAMSGLRPVVELMFVDFMGVCFDQIFNQGAKFRYMFGGRAVTPIVIRTMIGAGLRAAAQHSQCLYPLFAHIPGLKCVIPSTPYNAKGLLIQAIRDDDPV
;
A
#
# COMPACT_ATOMS: atom_id res chain seq x y z
N MET A 1 13.44 26.99 -10.00
CA MET A 1 11.96 26.93 -9.89
C MET A 1 11.57 25.65 -9.15
N ALA A 2 10.55 25.70 -8.29
CA ALA A 2 10.05 24.48 -7.64
C ALA A 2 9.44 23.54 -8.70
N ARG A 3 9.77 22.26 -8.62
CA ARG A 3 9.23 21.23 -9.52
C ARG A 3 7.75 21.00 -9.21
N LYS A 4 6.90 21.03 -10.23
CA LYS A 4 5.47 20.69 -10.10
C LYS A 4 5.27 19.23 -10.51
N ILE A 5 4.69 18.43 -9.64
CA ILE A 5 4.35 17.02 -9.87
C ILE A 5 2.94 16.71 -9.35
N SER A 6 2.30 15.69 -9.92
CA SER A 6 1.03 15.17 -9.42
C SER A 6 1.21 14.29 -8.19
N PHE A 7 0.12 13.98 -7.46
CA PHE A 7 0.13 12.96 -6.41
C PHE A 7 0.61 11.61 -6.93
N GLN A 8 0.10 11.18 -8.08
CA GLN A 8 0.50 9.94 -8.73
C GLN A 8 2.01 9.88 -8.95
N GLN A 9 2.60 10.92 -9.54
CA GLN A 9 4.04 11.00 -9.75
C GLN A 9 4.84 11.00 -8.44
N ALA A 10 4.35 11.71 -7.43
CA ALA A 10 5.00 11.77 -6.12
C ALA A 10 5.06 10.39 -5.45
N ILE A 11 3.97 9.63 -5.52
CA ILE A 11 3.87 8.28 -4.95
C ILE A 11 4.76 7.31 -5.75
N ASN A 12 4.69 7.34 -7.08
CA ASN A 12 5.52 6.49 -7.94
C ASN A 12 7.03 6.71 -7.67
N GLU A 13 7.45 7.96 -7.56
CA GLU A 13 8.83 8.29 -7.23
C GLU A 13 9.26 7.81 -5.84
N ALA A 14 8.37 7.91 -4.84
CA ALA A 14 8.66 7.40 -3.50
C ALA A 14 8.86 5.88 -3.52
N LEU A 15 7.96 5.15 -4.16
CA LEU A 15 8.06 3.71 -4.33
C LEU A 15 9.35 3.30 -5.06
N SER A 16 9.60 3.93 -6.21
CA SER A 16 10.80 3.64 -7.00
C SER A 16 12.09 3.87 -6.20
N GLN A 17 12.20 4.98 -5.49
CA GLN A 17 13.38 5.32 -4.68
C GLN A 17 13.57 4.36 -3.51
N GLU A 18 12.50 4.01 -2.80
CA GLU A 18 12.61 3.11 -1.67
C GLU A 18 12.88 1.67 -2.09
N MET A 19 12.28 1.19 -3.18
CA MET A 19 12.58 -0.13 -3.74
C MET A 19 14.01 -0.25 -4.28
N GLU A 20 14.60 0.84 -4.78
CA GLU A 20 16.04 0.86 -5.10
C GLU A 20 16.91 0.79 -3.85
N ARG A 21 16.52 1.49 -2.80
CA ARG A 21 17.29 1.59 -1.55
C ARG A 21 17.32 0.27 -0.77
N ASP A 22 16.19 -0.44 -0.74
CA ASP A 22 16.04 -1.63 0.12
C ASP A 22 15.41 -2.80 -0.68
N PRO A 23 16.17 -3.89 -0.92
CA PRO A 23 15.67 -5.03 -1.68
C PRO A 23 14.56 -5.82 -0.97
N ARG A 24 14.33 -5.60 0.32
CA ARG A 24 13.25 -6.24 1.07
C ARG A 24 11.87 -5.63 0.77
N ILE A 25 11.83 -4.47 0.13
CA ILE A 25 10.57 -3.83 -0.22
C ILE A 25 9.96 -4.57 -1.40
N VAL A 26 8.72 -5.01 -1.20
CA VAL A 26 7.87 -5.62 -2.22
C VAL A 26 6.56 -4.86 -2.34
N LEU A 27 6.06 -4.73 -3.54
CA LEU A 27 4.78 -4.08 -3.84
C LEU A 27 3.79 -5.15 -4.30
N LEU A 28 2.62 -5.19 -3.68
CA LEU A 28 1.59 -6.16 -4.05
C LEU A 28 0.20 -5.53 -4.00
N GLY A 29 -0.68 -6.04 -4.83
CA GLY A 29 -2.05 -5.57 -4.94
C GLY A 29 -2.66 -5.97 -6.29
N GLU A 30 -3.89 -5.58 -6.50
CA GLU A 30 -4.60 -5.86 -7.74
C GLU A 30 -4.09 -4.95 -8.86
N ASP A 31 -3.72 -5.55 -9.99
CA ASP A 31 -3.27 -4.88 -11.23
C ASP A 31 -2.05 -3.94 -11.07
N VAL A 32 -1.26 -4.08 -10.00
CA VAL A 32 -0.11 -3.20 -9.75
C VAL A 32 1.07 -3.45 -10.68
N ALA A 33 1.20 -4.67 -11.20
CA ALA A 33 2.22 -5.05 -12.18
C ALA A 33 1.71 -4.90 -13.62
N GLY A 34 0.42 -5.01 -13.87
CA GLY A 34 -0.14 -4.84 -15.20
C GLY A 34 -1.40 -5.62 -15.51
N GLY A 35 -2.00 -6.19 -14.52
CA GLY A 35 -3.24 -6.94 -14.64
C GLY A 35 -3.04 -8.45 -14.70
N CYS A 36 -3.86 -9.13 -13.94
CA CYS A 36 -3.84 -10.56 -13.78
C CYS A 36 -4.34 -11.25 -15.06
N GLY A 37 -3.48 -12.07 -15.69
CA GLY A 37 -3.89 -13.00 -16.76
C GLY A 37 -3.50 -12.59 -18.18
N GLY A 38 -2.70 -11.58 -18.37
CA GLY A 38 -2.07 -11.29 -19.67
C GLY A 38 -0.90 -12.22 -19.94
N GLU A 39 -0.85 -12.88 -21.08
CA GLU A 39 0.38 -13.49 -21.59
C GLU A 39 1.31 -12.38 -22.08
N GLY A 40 2.55 -12.38 -21.62
CA GLY A 40 3.58 -11.46 -22.08
C GLY A 40 3.96 -10.39 -21.07
N LYS A 41 4.56 -9.32 -21.55
CA LYS A 41 4.97 -8.18 -20.74
C LYS A 41 3.75 -7.58 -20.04
N MET A 42 3.65 -7.84 -18.78
CA MET A 42 2.63 -7.29 -17.92
C MET A 42 2.88 -5.79 -17.78
N ASP A 43 2.72 -5.05 -18.85
CA ASP A 43 2.90 -3.60 -18.78
C ASP A 43 1.71 -3.02 -18.09
N ALA A 44 1.96 -2.98 -17.06
CA ALA A 44 1.49 -2.16 -16.14
C ALA A 44 0.83 -0.90 -16.59
N TRP A 45 -0.40 -1.00 -16.62
CA TRP A 45 -1.20 0.19 -16.41
C TRP A 45 -0.78 0.87 -15.08
N GLY A 46 -0.03 0.13 -14.22
CA GLY A 46 0.47 0.65 -12.96
C GLY A 46 -0.64 0.83 -11.93
N GLY A 47 -1.49 -0.17 -11.82
CA GLY A 47 -2.75 -0.07 -11.08
C GLY A 47 -3.81 0.72 -11.84
N VAL A 48 -5.03 0.72 -11.34
CA VAL A 48 -6.19 1.40 -11.94
C VAL A 48 -5.95 2.90 -12.21
N LEU A 49 -5.08 3.52 -11.41
CA LEU A 49 -4.74 4.94 -11.50
C LEU A 49 -3.34 5.20 -12.05
N GLY A 50 -2.65 4.17 -12.53
CA GLY A 50 -1.30 4.29 -13.09
C GLY A 50 -0.23 4.70 -12.08
N VAL A 51 -0.46 4.51 -10.78
CA VAL A 51 0.47 4.94 -9.72
C VAL A 51 1.75 4.12 -9.73
N THR A 52 1.66 2.82 -10.05
CA THR A 52 2.78 1.88 -10.03
C THR A 52 3.39 1.66 -11.41
N LYS A 53 3.00 2.46 -12.41
CA LYS A 53 3.47 2.34 -13.78
C LYS A 53 4.99 2.34 -13.89
N GLY A 54 5.54 1.36 -14.62
CA GLY A 54 6.97 1.19 -14.85
C GLY A 54 7.75 0.57 -13.68
N LEU A 55 7.11 0.31 -12.53
CA LEU A 55 7.81 -0.32 -11.40
C LEU A 55 8.09 -1.80 -11.67
N TRP A 56 7.18 -2.51 -12.33
CA TRP A 56 7.43 -3.89 -12.71
C TRP A 56 8.59 -4.04 -13.70
N ASP A 57 8.67 -3.19 -14.71
CA ASP A 57 9.79 -3.16 -15.65
C ASP A 57 11.14 -2.98 -14.95
N LYS A 58 11.14 -2.22 -13.85
CA LYS A 58 12.35 -1.88 -13.10
C LYS A 58 12.72 -2.91 -12.03
N PHE A 59 11.73 -3.51 -11.37
CA PHE A 59 11.93 -4.31 -10.16
C PHE A 59 11.47 -5.76 -10.29
N GLY A 60 10.84 -6.14 -11.42
CA GLY A 60 10.41 -7.50 -11.72
C GLY A 60 9.50 -8.08 -10.64
N ASP A 61 9.81 -9.30 -10.19
CA ASP A 61 9.01 -10.09 -9.26
C ASP A 61 8.77 -9.44 -7.88
N ARG A 62 9.40 -8.30 -7.61
CA ARG A 62 9.09 -7.51 -6.41
C ARG A 62 7.83 -6.65 -6.55
N VAL A 63 7.24 -6.63 -7.73
CA VAL A 63 5.94 -6.00 -8.01
C VAL A 63 4.99 -7.11 -8.43
N MET A 64 4.01 -7.42 -7.59
CA MET A 64 3.21 -8.63 -7.72
C MET A 64 1.72 -8.31 -7.84
N ASP A 65 1.10 -8.79 -8.90
CA ASP A 65 -0.35 -8.79 -8.99
C ASP A 65 -0.96 -9.86 -8.10
N THR A 66 -2.08 -9.55 -7.52
CA THR A 66 -2.86 -10.49 -6.71
C THR A 66 -4.24 -10.71 -7.32
N PRO A 67 -4.87 -11.88 -7.06
CA PRO A 67 -6.30 -12.01 -7.29
C PRO A 67 -7.09 -11.00 -6.46
N ILE A 68 -8.34 -10.74 -6.83
CA ILE A 68 -9.29 -9.97 -6.04
C ILE A 68 -9.63 -10.78 -4.78
N SER A 69 -8.84 -10.58 -3.72
CA SER A 69 -9.00 -11.30 -2.45
C SER A 69 -8.24 -10.56 -1.34
N GLU A 70 -8.76 -9.43 -0.93
CA GLU A 70 -8.10 -8.46 -0.04
C GLU A 70 -7.72 -9.08 1.30
N SER A 71 -8.55 -9.93 1.87
CA SER A 71 -8.21 -10.66 3.09
C SER A 71 -6.96 -11.52 2.94
N ALA A 72 -6.80 -12.17 1.77
CA ALA A 72 -5.68 -13.05 1.52
C ALA A 72 -4.38 -12.27 1.32
N PHE A 73 -4.36 -11.28 0.44
CA PHE A 73 -3.11 -10.59 0.14
C PHE A 73 -2.68 -9.62 1.27
N ILE A 74 -3.61 -9.01 2.01
CA ILE A 74 -3.28 -8.24 3.22
C ILE A 74 -2.72 -9.15 4.30
N GLY A 75 -3.35 -10.32 4.53
CA GLY A 75 -2.84 -11.31 5.48
C GLY A 75 -1.46 -11.84 5.10
N ALA A 76 -1.25 -12.15 3.82
CA ALA A 76 0.05 -12.57 3.29
C ALA A 76 1.12 -11.49 3.48
N ALA A 77 0.77 -10.22 3.28
CA ALA A 77 1.67 -9.09 3.48
C ALA A 77 2.09 -8.94 4.95
N PHE A 78 1.18 -9.10 5.91
CA PHE A 78 1.56 -9.12 7.33
C PHE A 78 2.48 -10.29 7.66
N GLY A 79 2.23 -11.49 7.12
CA GLY A 79 3.13 -12.63 7.25
C GLY A 79 4.51 -12.38 6.66
N ALA A 80 4.58 -11.76 5.49
CA ALA A 80 5.82 -11.36 4.84
C ALA A 80 6.60 -10.32 5.66
N ALA A 81 5.90 -9.33 6.23
CA ALA A 81 6.51 -8.34 7.11
C ALA A 81 7.13 -8.97 8.35
N MET A 82 6.44 -9.89 9.00
CA MET A 82 6.96 -10.64 10.15
C MET A 82 8.14 -11.56 9.77
N SER A 83 8.25 -11.91 8.50
CA SER A 83 9.36 -12.74 7.96
C SER A 83 10.55 -11.92 7.46
N GLY A 84 10.52 -10.60 7.64
CA GLY A 84 11.65 -9.71 7.35
C GLY A 84 11.55 -8.93 6.04
N LEU A 85 10.47 -9.04 5.29
CA LEU A 85 10.19 -8.17 4.15
C LEU A 85 9.57 -6.84 4.61
N ARG A 86 9.46 -5.90 3.69
CA ARG A 86 8.79 -4.59 3.89
C ARG A 86 7.73 -4.40 2.80
N PRO A 87 6.56 -5.01 2.97
CA PRO A 87 5.51 -4.93 1.96
C PRO A 87 4.88 -3.54 1.89
N VAL A 88 4.66 -3.08 0.68
CA VAL A 88 3.74 -1.99 0.37
C VAL A 88 2.56 -2.62 -0.35
N VAL A 89 1.39 -2.49 0.21
CA VAL A 89 0.18 -3.09 -0.33
C VAL A 89 -0.71 -2.00 -0.93
N GLU A 90 -1.10 -2.21 -2.17
CA GLU A 90 -2.09 -1.38 -2.82
C GLU A 90 -3.48 -1.96 -2.61
N LEU A 91 -4.32 -1.23 -1.90
CA LEU A 91 -5.73 -1.51 -1.75
C LEU A 91 -6.51 -0.36 -2.39
N MET A 92 -6.96 -0.52 -3.61
CA MET A 92 -7.44 0.57 -4.48
C MET A 92 -8.33 1.60 -3.78
N PHE A 93 -9.35 1.16 -3.05
CA PHE A 93 -10.27 2.03 -2.32
C PHE A 93 -10.39 1.65 -0.85
N VAL A 94 -10.47 2.65 0.00
CA VAL A 94 -10.66 2.45 1.45
C VAL A 94 -11.91 1.64 1.78
N ASP A 95 -12.90 1.66 0.91
CA ASP A 95 -14.14 0.87 0.99
C ASP A 95 -13.85 -0.63 1.13
N PHE A 96 -12.83 -1.14 0.44
CA PHE A 96 -12.46 -2.56 0.44
C PHE A 96 -11.71 -2.99 1.70
N MET A 97 -11.26 -2.05 2.52
CA MET A 97 -10.67 -2.40 3.83
C MET A 97 -11.65 -3.17 4.73
N GLY A 98 -12.96 -3.02 4.49
CA GLY A 98 -13.97 -3.81 5.20
C GLY A 98 -13.82 -5.32 5.00
N VAL A 99 -13.39 -5.77 3.81
CA VAL A 99 -13.19 -7.19 3.48
C VAL A 99 -12.00 -7.78 4.24
N CYS A 100 -10.95 -7.00 4.47
CA CYS A 100 -9.71 -7.42 5.13
C CYS A 100 -9.53 -6.82 6.53
N PHE A 101 -10.62 -6.39 7.16
CA PHE A 101 -10.57 -5.64 8.42
C PHE A 101 -9.94 -6.45 9.56
N ASP A 102 -10.22 -7.76 9.63
CA ASP A 102 -9.62 -8.62 10.65
C ASP A 102 -8.08 -8.65 10.56
N GLN A 103 -7.53 -8.80 9.37
CA GLN A 103 -6.09 -8.82 9.15
C GLN A 103 -5.42 -7.52 9.62
N ILE A 104 -6.09 -6.39 9.43
CA ILE A 104 -5.58 -5.08 9.84
C ILE A 104 -5.81 -4.85 11.32
N PHE A 105 -7.06 -5.02 11.79
CA PHE A 105 -7.51 -4.66 13.12
C PHE A 105 -7.04 -5.63 14.22
N ASN A 106 -7.28 -6.93 14.02
CA ASN A 106 -6.97 -7.96 15.01
C ASN A 106 -5.55 -8.50 14.90
N GLN A 107 -5.02 -8.59 13.70
CA GLN A 107 -3.72 -9.19 13.45
C GLN A 107 -2.62 -8.11 13.45
N GLY A 108 -2.48 -7.38 12.36
CA GLY A 108 -1.37 -6.47 12.15
C GLY A 108 -1.21 -5.40 13.23
N ALA A 109 -2.29 -4.74 13.59
CA ALA A 109 -2.28 -3.69 14.63
C ALA A 109 -1.88 -4.20 16.01
N LYS A 110 -1.99 -5.51 16.28
CA LYS A 110 -1.81 -6.09 17.62
C LYS A 110 -0.52 -6.89 17.77
N PHE A 111 0.12 -7.31 16.68
CA PHE A 111 1.28 -8.20 16.77
C PHE A 111 2.39 -7.68 17.67
N ARG A 112 2.77 -6.42 17.55
CA ARG A 112 3.81 -5.86 18.43
C ARG A 112 3.44 -6.00 19.91
N TYR A 113 2.22 -5.70 20.27
CA TYR A 113 1.75 -5.83 21.65
C TYR A 113 1.67 -7.30 22.10
N MET A 114 1.06 -8.16 21.29
CA MET A 114 0.87 -9.58 21.58
C MET A 114 2.20 -10.33 21.81
N PHE A 115 3.24 -9.95 21.05
CA PHE A 115 4.56 -10.56 21.16
C PHE A 115 5.53 -9.78 22.06
N GLY A 116 5.02 -8.93 22.96
CA GLY A 116 5.82 -8.21 23.95
C GLY A 116 6.87 -7.27 23.33
N GLY A 117 6.54 -6.64 22.21
CA GLY A 117 7.42 -5.71 21.51
C GLY A 117 8.45 -6.37 20.56
N ARG A 118 8.51 -7.70 20.52
CA ARG A 118 9.50 -8.43 19.70
C ARG A 118 9.13 -8.52 18.22
N ALA A 119 7.83 -8.58 17.91
CA ALA A 119 7.37 -8.58 16.53
C ALA A 119 7.40 -7.16 15.96
N VAL A 120 7.90 -7.04 14.75
CA VAL A 120 7.78 -5.85 13.92
C VAL A 120 6.93 -6.20 12.71
N THR A 121 6.11 -5.25 12.28
CA THR A 121 5.22 -5.43 11.13
C THR A 121 5.35 -4.23 10.19
N PRO A 122 6.51 -4.09 9.52
CA PRO A 122 6.81 -2.97 8.64
C PRO A 122 6.00 -3.07 7.34
N ILE A 123 4.74 -2.77 7.41
CA ILE A 123 3.82 -2.80 6.27
C ILE A 123 3.23 -1.42 6.03
N VAL A 124 3.10 -1.06 4.77
CA VAL A 124 2.29 0.10 4.34
C VAL A 124 1.08 -0.42 3.59
N ILE A 125 -0.11 -0.02 4.02
CA ILE A 125 -1.35 -0.25 3.28
C ILE A 125 -1.76 1.07 2.65
N ARG A 126 -1.56 1.17 1.35
CA ARG A 126 -1.89 2.36 0.59
C ARG A 126 -3.27 2.21 -0.03
N THR A 127 -4.12 3.19 0.21
CA THR A 127 -5.49 3.19 -0.32
C THR A 127 -5.91 4.60 -0.74
N MET A 128 -7.00 4.70 -1.45
CA MET A 128 -7.61 5.95 -1.87
C MET A 128 -8.96 6.15 -1.19
N ILE A 129 -9.23 7.37 -0.76
CA ILE A 129 -10.58 7.80 -0.41
C ILE A 129 -11.27 8.33 -1.67
N GLY A 130 -12.46 7.83 -1.94
CA GLY A 130 -13.16 8.13 -3.19
C GLY A 130 -13.95 9.45 -3.19
N ALA A 131 -13.83 10.27 -2.15
CA ALA A 131 -14.53 11.56 -2.06
C ALA A 131 -14.18 12.46 -3.25
N GLY A 132 -15.19 12.85 -4.02
CA GLY A 132 -15.00 13.65 -5.23
C GLY A 132 -14.87 12.85 -6.53
N LEU A 133 -14.55 11.57 -6.49
CA LEU A 133 -14.43 10.71 -7.67
C LEU A 133 -15.81 10.36 -8.28
N ARG A 134 -16.85 10.35 -7.46
CA ARG A 134 -18.25 10.02 -7.87
C ARG A 134 -18.39 8.61 -8.45
N ALA A 135 -17.69 7.64 -7.89
CA ALA A 135 -17.72 6.25 -8.33
C ALA A 135 -18.77 5.41 -7.57
N ALA A 136 -19.93 5.99 -7.28
CA ALA A 136 -21.02 5.41 -6.52
C ALA A 136 -20.67 5.09 -5.04
N ALA A 137 -21.61 4.44 -4.31
CA ALA A 137 -21.55 4.31 -2.86
C ALA A 137 -20.36 3.49 -2.36
N GLN A 138 -19.97 2.45 -3.10
CA GLN A 138 -18.94 1.49 -2.69
C GLN A 138 -17.50 1.89 -3.07
N HIS A 139 -17.32 3.07 -3.68
CA HIS A 139 -16.02 3.58 -4.11
C HIS A 139 -15.87 5.08 -3.75
N SER A 140 -16.65 5.57 -2.82
CA SER A 140 -16.68 7.01 -2.52
C SER A 140 -16.72 7.31 -1.03
N GLN A 141 -16.42 6.34 -0.20
CA GLN A 141 -16.40 6.52 1.24
C GLN A 141 -15.09 7.16 1.73
N CYS A 142 -15.12 7.67 2.95
CA CYS A 142 -13.98 8.26 3.62
C CYS A 142 -13.87 7.63 5.02
N LEU A 143 -13.24 6.47 5.11
CA LEU A 143 -13.27 5.60 6.28
C LEU A 143 -12.02 5.70 7.17
N TYR A 144 -11.10 6.61 6.89
CA TYR A 144 -9.87 6.77 7.67
C TYR A 144 -10.11 6.95 9.19
N PRO A 145 -11.22 7.54 9.69
CA PRO A 145 -11.44 7.65 11.12
C PRO A 145 -11.52 6.30 11.83
N LEU A 146 -12.00 5.25 11.16
CA LEU A 146 -12.02 3.89 11.70
C LEU A 146 -10.61 3.40 12.00
N PHE A 147 -9.68 3.61 11.07
CA PHE A 147 -8.30 3.15 11.19
C PHE A 147 -7.48 4.03 12.14
N ALA A 148 -7.74 5.33 12.17
CA ALA A 148 -7.13 6.25 13.13
C ALA A 148 -7.51 5.94 14.59
N HIS A 149 -8.65 5.28 14.81
CA HIS A 149 -9.10 4.84 16.13
C HIS A 149 -8.41 3.57 16.63
N ILE A 150 -7.78 2.79 15.76
CA ILE A 150 -7.22 1.47 16.10
C ILE A 150 -5.82 1.63 16.71
N PRO A 151 -5.61 1.30 18.01
CA PRO A 151 -4.27 1.32 18.58
C PRO A 151 -3.35 0.32 17.89
N GLY A 152 -2.14 0.75 17.55
CA GLY A 152 -1.14 -0.03 16.83
C GLY A 152 -1.08 0.25 15.34
N LEU A 153 -1.97 1.08 14.80
CA LEU A 153 -1.90 1.61 13.43
C LEU A 153 -1.49 3.08 13.44
N LYS A 154 -0.76 3.47 12.42
CA LYS A 154 -0.51 4.87 12.06
C LYS A 154 -1.35 5.19 10.82
N CYS A 155 -2.19 6.20 10.91
CA CYS A 155 -3.04 6.62 9.80
C CYS A 155 -2.57 7.97 9.25
N VAL A 156 -2.26 8.03 7.96
CA VAL A 156 -1.64 9.21 7.33
C VAL A 156 -2.47 9.67 6.13
N ILE A 157 -2.78 10.95 6.08
CA ILE A 157 -3.56 11.56 5.01
C ILE A 157 -2.79 12.76 4.45
N PRO A 158 -2.03 12.57 3.35
CA PRO A 158 -1.26 13.66 2.75
C PRO A 158 -2.18 14.65 2.03
N SER A 159 -1.90 15.95 2.19
CA SER A 159 -2.66 17.03 1.56
C SER A 159 -2.00 17.61 0.30
N THR A 160 -0.74 17.29 0.05
CA THR A 160 0.02 17.77 -1.11
C THR A 160 0.88 16.66 -1.71
N PRO A 161 1.28 16.73 -2.99
CA PRO A 161 2.23 15.79 -3.57
C PRO A 161 3.57 15.72 -2.81
N TYR A 162 4.05 16.85 -2.30
CA TYR A 162 5.25 16.89 -1.47
C TYR A 162 5.10 16.06 -0.21
N ASN A 163 4.00 16.25 0.51
CA ASN A 163 3.70 15.48 1.73
C ASN A 163 3.46 14.01 1.40
N ALA A 164 2.77 13.69 0.29
CA ALA A 164 2.52 12.32 -0.12
C ALA A 164 3.84 11.56 -0.32
N LYS A 165 4.81 12.15 -1.01
CA LYS A 165 6.13 11.55 -1.21
C LYS A 165 6.87 11.34 0.11
N GLY A 166 6.99 12.40 0.92
CA GLY A 166 7.77 12.36 2.16
C GLY A 166 7.18 11.41 3.20
N LEU A 167 5.87 11.46 3.39
CA LEU A 167 5.17 10.60 4.34
C LEU A 167 5.16 9.13 3.91
N LEU A 168 5.04 8.85 2.61
CA LEU A 168 5.13 7.47 2.11
C LEU A 168 6.54 6.90 2.31
N ILE A 169 7.58 7.67 2.03
CA ILE A 169 8.97 7.27 2.32
C ILE A 169 9.14 6.95 3.81
N GLN A 170 8.62 7.82 4.68
CA GLN A 170 8.70 7.60 6.13
C GLN A 170 7.90 6.36 6.56
N ALA A 171 6.71 6.15 6.00
CA ALA A 171 5.89 4.99 6.28
C ALA A 171 6.58 3.68 5.87
N ILE A 172 7.22 3.63 4.69
CA ILE A 172 7.96 2.46 4.22
C ILE A 172 9.15 2.13 5.15
N ARG A 173 9.73 3.13 5.79
CA ARG A 173 10.86 2.96 6.72
C ARG A 173 10.44 2.66 8.16
N ASP A 174 9.18 2.81 8.47
CA ASP A 174 8.63 2.53 9.80
C ASP A 174 8.58 1.01 10.06
N ASP A 175 8.72 0.63 11.32
CA ASP A 175 8.65 -0.77 11.75
C ASP A 175 7.26 -1.18 12.28
N ASP A 176 6.31 -0.27 12.26
CA ASP A 176 4.91 -0.49 12.60
C ASP A 176 4.00 -0.27 11.38
N PRO A 177 2.78 -0.80 11.39
CA PRO A 177 1.84 -0.66 10.28
C PRO A 177 1.37 0.79 10.07
N VAL A 178 1.40 1.24 8.82
CA VAL A 178 0.96 2.58 8.40
C VAL A 178 -0.10 2.47 7.31
#